data_9b206bfaf793d41ec27e6227dac95809
#
_entry.id   9b206bfaf793d41ec27e6227dac95809
#
_cell.length_a   1.000
_cell.length_b   1.000
_cell.length_c   1.000
_cell.angle_alpha   90.00
_cell.angle_beta   90.00
_cell.angle_gamma   90.00
#
_symmetry.space_group_name_H-M   'P 1'
#
loop_
_entity.id
_entity.type
_entity.pdbx_description
1 polymer ?
#
loop_
_entity_poly.entity_id
_entity_poly.type
_entity_poly.pdbx_seq_one_letter_code
_entity_poly.pdbx_strand_id
1 'polypeptide(L)'
;MYNKESYFYGTGRRKSSVARVRLYQGTGKVTINDRDIDDYFGLETLKLIVRQPLNLTKTEGKFDIVCRVAGGGVTGQAGAIRHGVARALLQYDS
;
A
#
# COMPACT_ATOMS: atom_id res chain seq x y z
N MET A 1 13.16 -6.89 8.21
CA MET A 1 12.13 -6.41 9.15
C MET A 1 12.33 -4.94 9.43
N TYR A 2 11.23 -4.22 9.48
CA TYR A 2 11.28 -2.78 9.73
C TYR A 2 11.22 -2.57 11.24
N ASN A 3 12.20 -1.85 11.76
CA ASN A 3 12.15 -1.49 13.17
C ASN A 3 11.35 -0.20 13.29
N LYS A 4 11.57 0.58 14.30
CA LYS A 4 10.71 1.73 14.56
C LYS A 4 11.18 2.96 13.81
N GLU A 5 11.70 2.75 12.62
CA GLU A 5 12.19 3.81 11.80
C GLU A 5 11.07 4.73 11.31
N SER A 6 11.46 5.85 10.79
CA SER A 6 10.51 6.78 10.20
C SER A 6 9.76 6.14 9.05
N TYR A 7 8.49 6.40 9.00
CA TYR A 7 7.68 5.96 7.87
C TYR A 7 6.65 7.04 7.59
N PHE A 8 6.12 7.01 6.38
CA PHE A 8 4.99 7.85 6.02
C PHE A 8 3.73 7.02 6.13
N TYR A 9 2.66 7.62 6.59
CA TYR A 9 1.46 6.88 6.93
C TYR A 9 0.25 7.42 6.19
N GLY A 10 -0.62 6.53 5.76
CA GLY A 10 -1.89 6.91 5.18
C GLY A 10 -2.95 5.87 5.44
N THR A 11 -4.16 6.33 5.75
CA THR A 11 -5.32 5.45 5.87
C THR A 11 -6.15 5.59 4.62
N GLY A 12 -6.49 4.45 4.02
CA GLY A 12 -7.34 4.42 2.84
C GLY A 12 -8.63 3.70 3.13
N ARG A 13 -9.69 4.11 2.40
CA ARG A 13 -11.01 3.49 2.55
C ARG A 13 -11.63 3.32 1.19
N ARG A 14 -12.33 2.22 1.02
CA ARG A 14 -13.10 1.98 -0.18
C ARG A 14 -14.26 1.06 0.19
N LYS A 15 -15.50 1.59 0.10
CA LYS A 15 -16.69 0.85 0.51
C LYS A 15 -16.51 0.41 1.97
N SER A 16 -16.55 -0.87 2.26
CA SER A 16 -16.39 -1.37 3.61
C SER A 16 -14.96 -1.77 3.94
N SER A 17 -14.00 -1.49 3.05
CA SER A 17 -12.60 -1.83 3.28
C SER A 17 -11.86 -0.65 3.90
N VAL A 18 -10.99 -0.95 4.85
CA VAL A 18 -10.13 0.06 5.50
C VAL A 18 -8.71 -0.47 5.46
N ALA A 19 -7.78 0.37 4.98
CA ALA A 19 -6.37 0.02 4.89
C ALA A 19 -5.54 1.01 5.69
N ARG A 20 -4.61 0.50 6.47
CA ARG A 20 -3.61 1.30 7.18
C ARG A 20 -2.28 1.03 6.54
N VAL A 21 -1.73 2.05 5.91
CA VAL A 21 -0.55 1.90 5.05
C VAL A 21 0.63 2.64 5.64
N ARG A 22 1.77 1.98 5.68
CA ARG A 22 3.05 2.58 6.05
C ARG A 22 4.00 2.44 4.88
N LEU A 23 4.66 3.54 4.55
CA LEU A 23 5.71 3.54 3.53
C LEU A 23 7.04 3.69 4.23
N TYR A 24 7.89 2.70 4.04
CA TYR A 24 9.27 2.74 4.55
C TYR A 24 10.21 2.92 3.38
N GLN A 25 11.35 3.54 3.62
CA GLN A 25 12.40 3.55 2.62
C GLN A 25 12.78 2.11 2.30
N GLY A 26 12.84 1.78 1.00
CA GLY A 26 13.09 0.41 0.63
C GLY A 26 13.31 0.25 -0.86
N THR A 27 12.91 -0.90 -1.39
CA THR A 27 13.22 -1.29 -2.75
C THR A 27 12.00 -1.65 -3.58
N GLY A 28 10.82 -1.53 -3.02
CA GLY A 28 9.58 -1.81 -3.76
C GLY A 28 8.83 -3.04 -3.28
N LYS A 29 9.18 -3.56 -2.12
CA LYS A 29 8.48 -4.71 -1.56
C LYS A 29 7.12 -4.30 -1.02
N VAL A 30 6.11 -5.14 -1.22
CA VAL A 30 4.75 -4.88 -0.73
C VAL A 30 4.31 -6.04 0.14
N THR A 31 3.97 -5.73 1.39
CA THR A 31 3.50 -6.70 2.36
C THR A 31 2.11 -6.30 2.82
N ILE A 32 1.15 -7.21 2.70
CA ILE A 32 -0.24 -6.98 3.05
C ILE A 32 -0.66 -8.03 4.06
N ASN A 33 -1.02 -7.58 5.26
CA ASN A 33 -1.43 -8.48 6.35
C ASN A 33 -0.39 -9.59 6.57
N ASP A 34 0.88 -9.19 6.59
CA ASP A 34 2.04 -10.07 6.80
C ASP A 34 2.28 -11.06 5.67
N ARG A 35 1.70 -10.82 4.49
CA ARG A 35 1.90 -11.68 3.32
C ARG A 35 2.41 -10.84 2.17
N ASP A 36 3.24 -11.45 1.33
CA ASP A 36 3.68 -10.78 0.12
C ASP A 36 2.46 -10.50 -0.78
N ILE A 37 2.52 -9.42 -1.56
CA ILE A 37 1.41 -9.04 -2.42
C ILE A 37 1.07 -10.15 -3.43
N ASP A 38 2.06 -10.89 -3.88
CA ASP A 38 1.83 -11.97 -4.83
C ASP A 38 1.06 -13.13 -4.20
N ASP A 39 1.20 -13.30 -2.88
CA ASP A 39 0.43 -14.28 -2.14
C ASP A 39 -0.96 -13.77 -1.80
N TYR A 40 -1.07 -12.48 -1.55
CA TYR A 40 -2.32 -11.91 -1.07
C TYR A 40 -3.33 -11.74 -2.19
N PHE A 41 -2.88 -11.21 -3.34
CA PHE A 41 -3.75 -11.01 -4.49
C PHE A 41 -3.36 -11.96 -5.61
N GLY A 42 -4.36 -12.69 -6.12
CA GLY A 42 -4.13 -13.61 -7.23
C GLY A 42 -4.20 -12.94 -8.60
N LEU A 43 -4.75 -11.74 -8.68
CA LEU A 43 -4.94 -11.05 -9.97
C LEU A 43 -3.92 -9.94 -10.13
N GLU A 44 -3.27 -9.90 -11.30
CA GLU A 44 -2.29 -8.88 -11.61
C GLU A 44 -2.90 -7.48 -11.58
N THR A 45 -4.15 -7.34 -12.02
CA THR A 45 -4.80 -6.04 -12.03
C THR A 45 -4.91 -5.45 -10.63
N LEU A 46 -5.14 -6.28 -9.62
CA LEU A 46 -5.21 -5.79 -8.24
C LEU A 46 -3.85 -5.33 -7.73
N LYS A 47 -2.80 -6.04 -8.13
CA LYS A 47 -1.44 -5.64 -7.75
C LYS A 47 -1.07 -4.31 -8.39
N LEU A 48 -1.47 -4.10 -9.63
CA LEU A 48 -1.23 -2.84 -10.32
C LEU A 48 -1.96 -1.69 -9.64
N ILE A 49 -3.18 -1.92 -9.19
CA ILE A 49 -3.96 -0.90 -8.48
C ILE A 49 -3.20 -0.43 -7.24
N VAL A 50 -2.67 -1.37 -6.47
CA VAL A 50 -1.95 -1.06 -5.24
C VAL A 50 -0.70 -0.22 -5.53
N ARG A 51 0.02 -0.54 -6.60
CA ARG A 51 1.27 0.13 -6.93
C ARG A 51 1.08 1.41 -7.73
N GLN A 52 -0.14 1.70 -8.19
CA GLN A 52 -0.38 2.82 -9.09
C GLN A 52 0.13 4.16 -8.56
N PRO A 53 -0.10 4.53 -7.28
CA PRO A 53 0.40 5.81 -6.80
C PRO A 53 1.92 5.92 -6.86
N LEU A 54 2.63 4.83 -6.61
CA LEU A 54 4.09 4.82 -6.69
C LEU A 54 4.54 4.97 -8.14
N ASN A 55 3.84 4.32 -9.07
CA ASN A 55 4.17 4.44 -10.48
C ASN A 55 3.95 5.86 -10.98
N LEU A 56 2.85 6.50 -10.57
CA LEU A 56 2.53 7.85 -11.01
C LEU A 56 3.54 8.87 -10.50
N THR A 57 4.11 8.64 -9.33
CA THR A 57 5.10 9.54 -8.75
C THR A 57 6.53 9.10 -9.06
N LYS A 58 6.69 8.00 -9.80
CA LYS A 58 7.99 7.44 -10.16
C LYS A 58 8.83 7.11 -8.93
N THR A 59 8.18 6.57 -7.91
CA THR A 59 8.85 6.20 -6.66
C THR A 59 8.76 4.71 -6.39
N GLU A 60 8.40 3.90 -7.38
CA GLU A 60 8.13 2.49 -7.16
C GLU A 60 9.33 1.70 -6.63
N GLY A 61 10.53 2.14 -6.89
CA GLY A 61 11.72 1.48 -6.36
C GLY A 61 12.29 2.12 -5.10
N LYS A 62 11.58 3.07 -4.51
CA LYS A 62 12.08 3.83 -3.36
C LYS A 62 11.44 3.47 -2.04
N PHE A 63 10.27 2.88 -2.08
CA PHE A 63 9.50 2.60 -0.87
C PHE A 63 9.08 1.15 -0.81
N ASP A 64 9.04 0.62 0.41
CA ASP A 64 8.35 -0.61 0.70
C ASP A 64 7.00 -0.25 1.31
N ILE A 65 5.98 -0.99 0.93
CA ILE A 65 4.64 -0.81 1.47
C ILE A 65 4.39 -1.90 2.49
N VAL A 66 4.02 -1.50 3.70
CA VAL A 66 3.56 -2.43 4.73
C VAL A 66 2.17 -1.98 5.13
N CYS A 67 1.17 -2.82 4.95
CA CYS A 67 -0.18 -2.41 5.26
C CYS A 67 -0.98 -3.50 5.92
N ARG A 68 -2.01 -3.05 6.63
CA ARG A 68 -3.06 -3.90 7.18
C ARG A 68 -4.36 -3.47 6.54
N VAL A 69 -5.12 -4.42 6.04
CA VAL A 69 -6.40 -4.13 5.42
C VAL A 69 -7.45 -5.09 5.95
N ALA A 70 -8.66 -4.61 6.13
CA ALA A 70 -9.75 -5.39 6.64
C ALA A 70 -11.06 -4.95 5.98
N GLY A 71 -12.00 -5.87 5.93
CA GLY A 71 -13.35 -5.60 5.43
C GLY A 71 -13.44 -5.68 3.92
N GLY A 72 -14.66 -5.88 3.44
CA GLY A 72 -14.97 -5.90 2.02
C GLY A 72 -14.33 -7.05 1.26
N GLY A 73 -14.44 -6.99 -0.06
CA GLY A 73 -13.83 -7.97 -0.94
C GLY A 73 -12.47 -7.50 -1.43
N VAL A 74 -11.80 -8.38 -2.18
CA VAL A 74 -10.41 -8.09 -2.59
C VAL A 74 -10.29 -6.84 -3.46
N THR A 75 -11.28 -6.58 -4.32
CA THR A 75 -11.24 -5.38 -5.16
C THR A 75 -11.32 -4.12 -4.32
N GLY A 76 -12.23 -4.10 -3.34
CA GLY A 76 -12.33 -2.98 -2.41
C GLY A 76 -11.08 -2.81 -1.58
N GLN A 77 -10.48 -3.92 -1.17
CA GLN A 77 -9.25 -3.87 -0.40
C GLN A 77 -8.11 -3.27 -1.21
N ALA A 78 -7.95 -3.68 -2.46
CA ALA A 78 -6.91 -3.09 -3.32
C ALA A 78 -7.12 -1.59 -3.49
N GLY A 79 -8.37 -1.15 -3.67
CA GLY A 79 -8.69 0.27 -3.77
C GLY A 79 -8.39 1.03 -2.48
N ALA A 80 -8.69 0.42 -1.33
CA ALA A 80 -8.41 1.04 -0.04
C ALA A 80 -6.90 1.19 0.17
N ILE A 81 -6.13 0.17 -0.20
CA ILE A 81 -4.67 0.23 -0.09
C ILE A 81 -4.13 1.32 -1.00
N ARG A 82 -4.59 1.38 -2.24
CA ARG A 82 -4.17 2.44 -3.16
C ARG A 82 -4.40 3.81 -2.56
N HIS A 83 -5.57 4.02 -2.01
CA HIS A 83 -5.92 5.30 -1.38
C HIS A 83 -4.97 5.61 -0.22
N GLY A 84 -4.68 4.61 0.61
CA GLY A 84 -3.77 4.80 1.73
C GLY A 84 -2.34 5.10 1.28
N VAL A 85 -1.87 4.43 0.22
CA VAL A 85 -0.55 4.70 -0.34
C VAL A 85 -0.47 6.12 -0.86
N ALA A 86 -1.50 6.57 -1.58
CA ALA A 86 -1.52 7.93 -2.12
C ALA A 86 -1.46 8.95 -0.97
N ARG A 87 -2.19 8.71 0.10
CA ARG A 87 -2.19 9.62 1.24
C ARG A 87 -0.84 9.63 1.96
N ALA A 88 -0.22 8.47 2.08
CA ALA A 88 1.12 8.39 2.67
C ALA A 88 2.14 9.15 1.83
N LEU A 89 2.02 9.05 0.51
CA LEU A 89 2.91 9.80 -0.39
C LEU A 89 2.75 11.31 -0.24
N LEU A 90 1.56 11.79 0.10
CA LEU A 90 1.37 13.21 0.37
C LEU A 90 2.19 13.68 1.57
N GLN A 91 2.39 12.82 2.56
CA GLN A 91 3.29 13.17 3.67
C GLN A 91 4.73 13.31 3.19
N TYR A 92 5.13 12.44 2.27
CA TYR A 92 6.47 12.45 1.74
C TYR A 92 6.73 13.68 0.87
N ASP A 93 5.75 14.05 0.05
CA ASP A 93 5.90 15.07 -0.97
C ASP A 93 4.84 16.16 -0.81
N SER A 94 4.73 16.72 0.38
CA SER A 94 3.75 17.75 0.66
C SER A 94 4.22 19.14 0.24
#